data_db048d81c788f9c1119ccc07b2c2bb8f
#
_entry.id   db048d81c788f9c1119ccc07b2c2bb8f
#
_cell.length_a   1.000
_cell.length_b   1.000
_cell.length_c   1.000
_cell.angle_alpha   90.00
_cell.angle_beta   90.00
_cell.angle_gamma   90.00
#
_symmetry.space_group_name_H-M   'P 1'
#
loop_
_entity.id
_entity.type
_entity.pdbx_description
1 polymer ?
#
loop_
_entity_poly.entity_id
_entity_poly.type
_entity_poly.pdbx_seq_one_letter_code
_entity_poly.pdbx_strand_id
1 'polypeptide(L)'
;MSNKETSQVIAAILLSCAGVFMVFGMPFFVGGLISELGFSQAQANLISSAEIAGMALSSLLGAAWIGRFNWRHIAMFGLLAILGGNLVSCYVDNFQALVATRFITGLLGHGTAFALGIAAIGSTSQPDRNFGFTIASQVVMGALTALIVPKTIATYGIAGMCIPAAILAVVAMVFMPKLATSGHAQNADPVQSKKTGILLLPLLGLFIMIIWQMGVGPFFNNLVPYGISIELDPSDIGTALFLSTGLSIIGPLSASALANKINRNIPVCIALTVQLLIILSFQGEITWIGFTIRAILFQTAWNFSGPFLMGMIASVDESGRYSVLIPASQLGGIALGHAVIASLVQGNNLVLVNYFCAGAIFLSVFLFIMVAGKMSRRKQEVG
;
A
#
# COMPACT_ATOMS: atom_id res chain seq x y z
N MET A 1 0.60 -23.42 -10.50
CA MET A 1 1.89 -23.02 -9.89
C MET A 1 2.64 -24.26 -9.47
N SER A 2 3.94 -24.31 -9.67
CA SER A 2 4.78 -25.35 -9.09
C SER A 2 4.91 -25.17 -7.57
N ASN A 3 5.23 -26.24 -6.82
CA ASN A 3 5.46 -26.14 -5.37
C ASN A 3 6.57 -25.11 -5.02
N LYS A 4 7.55 -24.96 -5.89
CA LYS A 4 8.62 -23.97 -5.75
C LYS A 4 8.09 -22.53 -5.87
N GLU A 5 7.28 -22.26 -6.87
CA GLU A 5 6.70 -20.93 -7.08
C GLU A 5 5.73 -20.55 -5.95
N THR A 6 4.90 -21.49 -5.48
CA THR A 6 4.03 -21.27 -4.31
C THR A 6 4.83 -20.85 -3.08
N SER A 7 5.95 -21.52 -2.81
CA SER A 7 6.82 -21.17 -1.69
C SER A 7 7.47 -19.79 -1.85
N GLN A 8 7.81 -19.39 -3.08
CA GLN A 8 8.35 -18.05 -3.37
C GLN A 8 7.28 -16.97 -3.14
N VAL A 9 6.05 -17.22 -3.58
CA VAL A 9 4.92 -16.28 -3.37
C VAL A 9 4.64 -16.10 -1.88
N ILE A 10 4.60 -17.18 -1.09
CA ILE A 10 4.42 -17.08 0.37
C ILE A 10 5.54 -16.25 1.01
N ALA A 11 6.79 -16.49 0.64
CA ALA A 11 7.93 -15.72 1.16
C ALA A 11 7.81 -14.24 0.81
N ALA A 12 7.43 -13.90 -0.43
CA ALA A 12 7.24 -12.52 -0.88
C ALA A 12 6.05 -11.83 -0.19
N ILE A 13 4.95 -12.56 0.05
CA ILE A 13 3.79 -12.06 0.81
C ILE A 13 4.20 -11.72 2.24
N LEU A 14 4.89 -12.63 2.94
CA LEU A 14 5.35 -12.39 4.32
C LEU A 14 6.33 -11.21 4.40
N LEU A 15 7.23 -11.10 3.43
CA LEU A 15 8.15 -9.95 3.32
C LEU A 15 7.37 -8.64 3.13
N SER A 16 6.39 -8.63 2.23
CA SER A 16 5.54 -7.48 1.98
C SER A 16 4.69 -7.10 3.21
N CYS A 17 4.12 -8.09 3.92
CA CYS A 17 3.39 -7.86 5.16
C CYS A 17 4.28 -7.25 6.24
N ALA A 18 5.49 -7.79 6.45
CA ALA A 18 6.46 -7.21 7.40
C ALA A 18 6.82 -5.77 7.00
N GLY A 19 6.96 -5.51 5.70
CA GLY A 19 7.26 -4.17 5.19
C GLY A 19 6.15 -3.15 5.44
N VAL A 20 4.88 -3.53 5.29
CA VAL A 20 3.74 -2.59 5.38
C VAL A 20 3.05 -2.59 6.75
N PHE A 21 3.51 -3.40 7.70
CA PHE A 21 2.88 -3.57 9.02
C PHE A 21 2.63 -2.24 9.73
N MET A 22 3.65 -1.37 9.80
CA MET A 22 3.53 -0.08 10.46
C MET A 22 2.51 0.85 9.81
N VAL A 23 2.31 0.77 8.49
CA VAL A 23 1.31 1.58 7.79
C VAL A 23 -0.10 1.26 8.29
N PHE A 24 -0.43 -0.03 8.47
CA PHE A 24 -1.72 -0.45 9.01
C PHE A 24 -1.85 -0.13 10.52
N GLY A 25 -0.76 -0.17 11.26
CA GLY A 25 -0.73 0.14 12.68
C GLY A 25 -0.56 1.62 13.00
N MET A 26 -0.34 2.47 12.01
CA MET A 26 0.02 3.88 12.21
C MET A 26 -0.95 4.68 13.08
N PRO A 27 -2.29 4.55 12.94
CA PRO A 27 -3.21 5.27 13.81
C PRO A 27 -3.02 4.92 15.29
N PHE A 28 -2.75 3.66 15.59
CA PHE A 28 -2.53 3.17 16.97
C PHE A 28 -1.16 3.61 17.48
N PHE A 29 -0.15 3.61 16.62
CA PHE A 29 1.19 4.09 16.96
C PHE A 29 1.17 5.58 17.32
N VAL A 30 0.52 6.42 16.50
CA VAL A 30 0.32 7.85 16.79
C VAL A 30 -0.41 8.05 18.11
N GLY A 31 -1.50 7.31 18.35
CA GLY A 31 -2.22 7.34 19.61
C GLY A 31 -1.33 6.99 20.80
N GLY A 32 -0.54 5.92 20.69
CA GLY A 32 0.40 5.49 21.73
C GLY A 32 1.54 6.49 21.98
N LEU A 33 2.06 7.15 20.93
CA LEU A 33 3.05 8.21 21.09
C LEU A 33 2.51 9.37 21.94
N ILE A 34 1.22 9.69 21.79
CA ILE A 34 0.57 10.76 22.55
C ILE A 34 0.25 10.29 23.98
N SER A 35 -0.37 9.12 24.14
CA SER A 35 -0.84 8.64 25.44
C SER A 35 0.31 8.17 26.36
N GLU A 36 1.32 7.49 25.79
CA GLU A 36 2.37 6.83 26.58
C GLU A 36 3.64 7.67 26.73
N LEU A 37 3.99 8.45 25.68
CA LEU A 37 5.20 9.29 25.69
C LEU A 37 4.91 10.79 25.87
N GLY A 38 3.63 11.18 25.92
CA GLY A 38 3.24 12.59 26.12
C GLY A 38 3.60 13.51 24.97
N PHE A 39 3.85 12.99 23.75
CA PHE A 39 4.13 13.80 22.58
C PHE A 39 2.89 14.58 22.14
N SER A 40 3.11 15.78 21.60
CA SER A 40 2.04 16.51 20.95
C SER A 40 1.58 15.80 19.68
N GLN A 41 0.36 16.10 19.23
CA GLN A 41 -0.17 15.59 17.97
C GLN A 41 0.77 15.86 16.78
N ALA A 42 1.40 17.06 16.75
CA ALA A 42 2.34 17.43 15.71
C ALA A 42 3.62 16.58 15.76
N GLN A 43 4.15 16.32 16.96
CA GLN A 43 5.32 15.46 17.14
C GLN A 43 5.05 14.02 16.74
N ALA A 44 3.93 13.44 17.18
CA ALA A 44 3.54 12.08 16.84
C ALA A 44 3.34 11.91 15.32
N ASN A 45 2.71 12.89 14.66
CA ASN A 45 2.56 12.89 13.21
C ASN A 45 3.89 13.03 12.48
N LEU A 46 4.84 13.82 12.99
CA LEU A 46 6.17 13.96 12.37
C LEU A 46 6.98 12.66 12.47
N ILE A 47 6.93 11.96 13.60
CA ILE A 47 7.57 10.64 13.77
C ILE A 47 7.01 9.64 12.73
N SER A 48 5.70 9.59 12.58
CA SER A 48 5.02 8.71 11.62
C SER A 48 5.34 9.09 10.18
N SER A 49 5.35 10.39 9.88
CA SER A 49 5.70 10.90 8.55
C SER A 49 7.15 10.58 8.18
N ALA A 50 8.07 10.64 9.15
CA ALA A 50 9.47 10.29 8.93
C ALA A 50 9.62 8.83 8.50
N GLU A 51 8.89 7.91 9.11
CA GLU A 51 8.90 6.50 8.73
C GLU A 51 8.37 6.28 7.31
N ILE A 52 7.22 6.86 6.98
CA ILE A 52 6.62 6.75 5.65
C ILE A 52 7.54 7.38 4.58
N ALA A 53 8.17 8.52 4.90
CA ALA A 53 9.16 9.14 4.01
C ALA A 53 10.37 8.23 3.78
N GLY A 54 10.88 7.58 4.83
CA GLY A 54 11.93 6.57 4.72
C GLY A 54 11.51 5.41 3.82
N MET A 55 10.30 4.88 3.99
CA MET A 55 9.75 3.80 3.16
C MET A 55 9.64 4.22 1.68
N ALA A 56 9.12 5.40 1.41
CA ALA A 56 9.00 5.92 0.05
C ALA A 56 10.37 6.10 -0.62
N LEU A 57 11.34 6.67 0.12
CA LEU A 57 12.71 6.85 -0.35
C LEU A 57 13.40 5.50 -0.63
N SER A 58 13.21 4.49 0.23
CA SER A 58 13.70 3.13 0.02
C SER A 58 13.20 2.53 -1.30
N SER A 59 11.91 2.69 -1.57
CA SER A 59 11.29 2.21 -2.82
C SER A 59 11.86 2.95 -4.05
N LEU A 60 12.06 4.27 -3.97
CA LEU A 60 12.70 5.03 -5.05
C LEU A 60 14.13 4.57 -5.32
N LEU A 61 14.94 4.40 -4.27
CA LEU A 61 16.30 3.89 -4.36
C LEU A 61 16.34 2.43 -4.83
N GLY A 62 15.26 1.69 -4.59
CA GLY A 62 15.07 0.30 -4.99
C GLY A 62 15.37 0.04 -6.46
N ALA A 63 14.96 0.94 -7.34
CA ALA A 63 15.23 0.83 -8.77
C ALA A 63 16.73 0.74 -9.13
N ALA A 64 17.62 1.29 -8.27
CA ALA A 64 19.06 1.27 -8.49
C ALA A 64 19.72 -0.04 -8.05
N TRP A 65 19.15 -0.76 -7.08
CA TRP A 65 19.78 -1.94 -6.52
C TRP A 65 19.07 -3.27 -6.85
N ILE A 66 17.78 -3.27 -7.22
CA ILE A 66 16.96 -4.46 -7.42
C ILE A 66 17.54 -5.46 -8.44
N GLY A 67 18.25 -4.96 -9.45
CA GLY A 67 18.90 -5.76 -10.47
C GLY A 67 20.37 -6.11 -10.20
N ARG A 68 20.95 -5.68 -9.06
CA ARG A 68 22.39 -5.82 -8.78
C ARG A 68 22.71 -6.80 -7.67
N PHE A 69 21.80 -6.99 -6.74
CA PHE A 69 22.02 -7.75 -5.53
C PHE A 69 21.10 -8.97 -5.42
N ASN A 70 21.53 -9.96 -4.66
CA ASN A 70 20.70 -11.12 -4.34
C ASN A 70 19.52 -10.70 -3.44
N TRP A 71 18.32 -10.96 -3.89
CA TRP A 71 17.08 -10.57 -3.22
C TRP A 71 16.95 -11.16 -1.81
N ARG A 72 17.47 -12.37 -1.56
CA ARG A 72 17.46 -12.99 -0.22
C ARG A 72 18.30 -12.21 0.78
N HIS A 73 19.48 -11.74 0.34
CA HIS A 73 20.36 -10.96 1.21
C HIS A 73 19.75 -9.59 1.53
N ILE A 74 19.15 -8.92 0.55
CA ILE A 74 18.48 -7.66 0.78
C ILE A 74 17.23 -7.82 1.66
N ALA A 75 16.44 -8.88 1.43
CA ALA A 75 15.29 -9.20 2.28
C ALA A 75 15.72 -9.43 3.73
N MET A 76 16.78 -10.22 3.94
CA MET A 76 17.32 -10.48 5.28
C MET A 76 17.82 -9.20 5.93
N PHE A 77 18.56 -8.36 5.19
CA PHE A 77 19.01 -7.06 5.67
C PHE A 77 17.84 -6.16 6.08
N GLY A 78 16.79 -6.04 5.23
CA GLY A 78 15.59 -5.27 5.53
C GLY A 78 14.85 -5.78 6.76
N LEU A 79 14.68 -7.09 6.89
CA LEU A 79 14.02 -7.69 8.05
C LEU A 79 14.85 -7.52 9.35
N LEU A 80 16.17 -7.60 9.29
CA LEU A 80 17.06 -7.30 10.43
C LEU A 80 16.95 -5.81 10.81
N ALA A 81 16.84 -4.91 9.84
CA ALA A 81 16.63 -3.49 10.11
C ALA A 81 15.24 -3.22 10.73
N ILE A 82 14.17 -3.94 10.30
CA ILE A 82 12.86 -3.90 10.96
C ILE A 82 12.97 -4.37 12.41
N LEU A 83 13.59 -5.52 12.63
CA LEU A 83 13.78 -6.09 13.96
C LEU A 83 14.54 -5.10 14.87
N GLY A 84 15.72 -4.68 14.46
CA GLY A 84 16.58 -3.79 15.24
C GLY A 84 15.94 -2.42 15.49
N GLY A 85 15.37 -1.79 14.45
CA GLY A 85 14.73 -0.48 14.56
C GLY A 85 13.48 -0.49 15.46
N ASN A 86 12.67 -1.55 15.42
CA ASN A 86 11.54 -1.67 16.33
C ASN A 86 11.98 -1.97 17.76
N LEU A 87 13.00 -2.81 17.98
CA LEU A 87 13.55 -3.02 19.32
C LEU A 87 14.15 -1.74 19.90
N VAL A 88 14.92 -0.97 19.12
CA VAL A 88 15.45 0.33 19.55
C VAL A 88 14.31 1.29 19.90
N SER A 89 13.23 1.33 19.10
CA SER A 89 12.08 2.21 19.36
C SER A 89 11.36 1.92 20.68
N CYS A 90 11.51 0.71 21.24
CA CYS A 90 10.95 0.38 22.57
C CYS A 90 11.63 1.13 23.72
N TYR A 91 12.86 1.62 23.51
CA TYR A 91 13.68 2.25 24.56
C TYR A 91 13.97 3.73 24.29
N VAL A 92 13.50 4.27 23.17
CA VAL A 92 13.71 5.66 22.80
C VAL A 92 12.47 6.49 23.14
N ASP A 93 12.61 7.42 24.07
CA ASP A 93 11.59 8.36 24.51
C ASP A 93 11.88 9.82 24.05
N ASN A 94 13.06 10.07 23.51
CA ASN A 94 13.44 11.37 22.96
C ASN A 94 12.85 11.56 21.55
N PHE A 95 12.19 12.70 21.33
CA PHE A 95 11.51 13.02 20.08
C PHE A 95 12.43 12.95 18.85
N GLN A 96 13.59 13.66 18.88
CA GLN A 96 14.52 13.70 17.74
C GLN A 96 15.11 12.32 17.44
N ALA A 97 15.49 11.60 18.50
CA ALA A 97 16.02 10.25 18.37
C ALA A 97 14.97 9.29 17.80
N LEU A 98 13.71 9.42 18.20
CA LEU A 98 12.63 8.58 17.67
C LEU A 98 12.31 8.92 16.21
N VAL A 99 12.30 10.20 15.81
CA VAL A 99 12.17 10.63 14.41
C VAL A 99 13.27 9.98 13.55
N ALA A 100 14.53 10.06 13.99
CA ALA A 100 15.66 9.48 13.27
C ALA A 100 15.55 7.94 13.20
N THR A 101 15.23 7.29 14.32
CA THR A 101 15.06 5.83 14.39
C THR A 101 13.97 5.37 13.46
N ARG A 102 12.79 6.01 13.45
CA ARG A 102 11.67 5.64 12.59
C ARG A 102 11.97 5.89 11.11
N PHE A 103 12.64 7.02 10.77
CA PHE A 103 13.11 7.27 9.41
C PHE A 103 14.06 6.18 8.91
N ILE A 104 15.07 5.83 9.71
CA ILE A 104 16.06 4.80 9.37
C ILE A 104 15.37 3.42 9.26
N THR A 105 14.47 3.09 10.18
CA THR A 105 13.70 1.84 10.16
C THR A 105 12.80 1.78 8.93
N GLY A 106 12.16 2.89 8.57
CA GLY A 106 11.38 3.04 7.34
C GLY A 106 12.24 2.84 6.10
N LEU A 107 13.40 3.53 6.04
CA LEU A 107 14.30 3.51 4.89
C LEU A 107 14.95 2.13 4.67
N LEU A 108 15.60 1.60 5.69
CA LEU A 108 16.41 0.37 5.57
C LEU A 108 15.58 -0.90 5.80
N GLY A 109 14.52 -0.81 6.60
CA GLY A 109 13.70 -1.94 7.00
C GLY A 109 12.39 -2.05 6.23
N HIS A 110 11.35 -1.36 6.71
CA HIS A 110 9.98 -1.48 6.20
C HIS A 110 9.88 -1.19 4.70
N GLY A 111 10.51 -0.10 4.21
CA GLY A 111 10.50 0.27 2.80
C GLY A 111 11.22 -0.76 1.92
N THR A 112 12.40 -1.23 2.34
CA THR A 112 13.16 -2.25 1.61
C THR A 112 12.38 -3.56 1.52
N ALA A 113 11.80 -4.03 2.64
CA ALA A 113 11.01 -5.26 2.68
C ALA A 113 9.75 -5.14 1.81
N PHE A 114 9.04 -4.01 1.88
CA PHE A 114 7.84 -3.78 1.09
C PHE A 114 8.15 -3.69 -0.40
N ALA A 115 9.12 -2.86 -0.79
CA ALA A 115 9.49 -2.68 -2.19
C ALA A 115 9.97 -3.99 -2.84
N LEU A 116 10.82 -4.75 -2.13
CA LEU A 116 11.30 -6.04 -2.63
C LEU A 116 10.18 -7.10 -2.66
N GLY A 117 9.31 -7.14 -1.65
CA GLY A 117 8.15 -8.04 -1.63
C GLY A 117 7.25 -7.81 -2.84
N ILE A 118 6.91 -6.56 -3.14
CA ILE A 118 6.11 -6.17 -4.32
C ILE A 118 6.82 -6.54 -5.62
N ALA A 119 8.12 -6.26 -5.75
CA ALA A 119 8.90 -6.64 -6.92
C ALA A 119 8.96 -8.17 -7.12
N ALA A 120 9.10 -8.92 -6.03
CA ALA A 120 9.13 -10.38 -6.07
C ALA A 120 7.78 -10.97 -6.52
N ILE A 121 6.66 -10.42 -6.06
CA ILE A 121 5.31 -10.79 -6.55
C ILE A 121 5.15 -10.43 -8.02
N GLY A 122 5.58 -9.23 -8.43
CA GLY A 122 5.52 -8.76 -9.83
C GLY A 122 6.28 -9.65 -10.81
N SER A 123 7.33 -10.36 -10.32
CA SER A 123 8.14 -11.28 -11.13
C SER A 123 7.59 -12.70 -11.21
N THR A 124 6.41 -12.99 -10.65
CA THR A 124 5.78 -14.32 -10.71
C THR A 124 5.02 -14.55 -12.01
N SER A 125 4.68 -15.80 -12.31
CA SER A 125 3.95 -16.18 -13.54
C SER A 125 2.53 -15.59 -13.62
N GLN A 126 1.91 -15.26 -12.47
CA GLN A 126 0.55 -14.72 -12.39
C GLN A 126 0.50 -13.51 -11.44
N PRO A 127 1.08 -12.37 -11.82
CA PRO A 127 1.23 -11.23 -10.92
C PRO A 127 -0.10 -10.68 -10.40
N ASP A 128 -1.13 -10.51 -11.25
CA ASP A 128 -2.46 -10.01 -10.84
C ASP A 128 -3.06 -10.86 -9.71
N ARG A 129 -3.00 -12.18 -9.87
CA ARG A 129 -3.51 -13.14 -8.88
C ARG A 129 -2.72 -13.07 -7.58
N ASN A 130 -1.40 -13.03 -7.69
CA ASN A 130 -0.52 -13.06 -6.53
C ASN A 130 -0.52 -11.72 -5.79
N PHE A 131 -0.71 -10.59 -6.46
CA PHE A 131 -0.99 -9.30 -5.81
C PHE A 131 -2.32 -9.32 -5.05
N GLY A 132 -3.35 -9.97 -5.59
CA GLY A 132 -4.60 -10.15 -4.87
C GLY A 132 -4.42 -10.91 -3.56
N PHE A 133 -3.67 -12.02 -3.55
CA PHE A 133 -3.35 -12.74 -2.32
C PHE A 133 -2.48 -11.90 -1.38
N THR A 134 -1.56 -11.10 -1.93
CA THR A 134 -0.71 -10.21 -1.14
C THR A 134 -1.55 -9.17 -0.40
N ILE A 135 -2.44 -8.48 -1.11
CA ILE A 135 -3.32 -7.47 -0.49
C ILE A 135 -4.29 -8.14 0.50
N ALA A 136 -4.87 -9.29 0.18
CA ALA A 136 -5.71 -10.02 1.11
C ALA A 136 -4.97 -10.35 2.42
N SER A 137 -3.71 -10.79 2.32
CA SER A 137 -2.88 -11.08 3.49
C SER A 137 -2.56 -9.81 4.30
N GLN A 138 -2.31 -8.69 3.63
CA GLN A 138 -2.11 -7.39 4.27
C GLN A 138 -3.37 -6.91 4.98
N VAL A 139 -4.55 -7.09 4.37
CA VAL A 139 -5.85 -6.74 5.00
C VAL A 139 -6.09 -7.58 6.24
N VAL A 140 -5.86 -8.89 6.18
CA VAL A 140 -5.96 -9.78 7.36
C VAL A 140 -5.00 -9.34 8.46
N MET A 141 -3.75 -9.06 8.10
CA MET A 141 -2.75 -8.55 9.04
C MET A 141 -3.20 -7.21 9.65
N GLY A 142 -3.72 -6.28 8.83
CA GLY A 142 -4.24 -5.00 9.30
C GLY A 142 -5.41 -5.16 10.28
N ALA A 143 -6.36 -6.06 9.99
CA ALA A 143 -7.46 -6.37 10.90
C ALA A 143 -6.98 -6.97 12.23
N LEU A 144 -6.01 -7.88 12.19
CA LEU A 144 -5.38 -8.44 13.41
C LEU A 144 -4.61 -7.35 14.18
N THR A 145 -3.92 -6.46 13.49
CA THR A 145 -3.24 -5.31 14.09
C THR A 145 -4.23 -4.42 14.83
N ALA A 146 -5.36 -4.08 14.19
CA ALA A 146 -6.41 -3.26 14.80
C ALA A 146 -7.06 -3.92 16.02
N LEU A 147 -7.13 -5.24 16.06
CA LEU A 147 -7.69 -6.00 17.19
C LEU A 147 -6.71 -6.12 18.37
N ILE A 148 -5.43 -6.30 18.08
CA ILE A 148 -4.41 -6.67 19.08
C ILE A 148 -3.66 -5.43 19.57
N VAL A 149 -3.21 -4.55 18.69
CA VAL A 149 -2.26 -3.49 19.01
C VAL A 149 -2.81 -2.46 20.01
N PRO A 150 -4.06 -2.01 19.96
CA PRO A 150 -4.58 -1.10 21.01
C PRO A 150 -4.45 -1.67 22.42
N LYS A 151 -4.72 -2.98 22.58
CA LYS A 151 -4.63 -3.66 23.87
C LYS A 151 -3.18 -3.83 24.34
N THR A 152 -2.28 -4.15 23.41
CA THR A 152 -0.86 -4.31 23.72
C THR A 152 -0.20 -2.98 24.01
N ILE A 153 -0.57 -1.87 23.34
CA ILE A 153 -0.10 -0.54 23.69
C ILE A 153 -0.59 -0.13 25.09
N ALA A 154 -1.86 -0.34 25.41
CA ALA A 154 -2.39 -0.03 26.73
C ALA A 154 -1.69 -0.80 27.87
N THR A 155 -1.10 -1.95 27.58
CA THR A 155 -0.42 -2.80 28.58
C THR A 155 1.09 -2.58 28.62
N TYR A 156 1.72 -2.35 27.47
CA TYR A 156 3.19 -2.35 27.29
C TYR A 156 3.72 -1.04 26.69
N GLY A 157 2.90 0.01 26.60
CA GLY A 157 3.28 1.27 25.96
C GLY A 157 3.64 1.06 24.49
N ILE A 158 4.57 1.84 23.99
CA ILE A 158 5.04 1.79 22.58
C ILE A 158 5.58 0.41 22.17
N ALA A 159 6.13 -0.35 23.12
CA ALA A 159 6.57 -1.73 22.87
C ALA A 159 5.42 -2.64 22.39
N GLY A 160 4.18 -2.35 22.79
CA GLY A 160 2.97 -3.05 22.33
C GLY A 160 2.72 -2.94 20.81
N MET A 161 3.30 -1.98 20.14
CA MET A 161 3.31 -1.88 18.67
C MET A 161 4.60 -2.43 18.06
N CYS A 162 5.74 -2.08 18.64
CA CYS A 162 7.07 -2.40 18.08
C CYS A 162 7.40 -3.90 18.16
N ILE A 163 7.02 -4.58 19.26
CA ILE A 163 7.29 -6.02 19.42
C ILE A 163 6.53 -6.89 18.39
N PRO A 164 5.23 -6.72 18.14
CA PRO A 164 4.54 -7.43 17.06
C PRO A 164 5.19 -7.24 15.69
N ALA A 165 5.64 -6.02 15.36
CA ALA A 165 6.38 -5.75 14.13
C ALA A 165 7.70 -6.54 14.07
N ALA A 166 8.46 -6.57 15.17
CA ALA A 166 9.69 -7.34 15.29
C ALA A 166 9.45 -8.86 15.16
N ILE A 167 8.41 -9.38 15.79
CA ILE A 167 8.01 -10.80 15.68
C ILE A 167 7.67 -11.15 14.23
N LEU A 168 6.87 -10.32 13.55
CA LEU A 168 6.54 -10.56 12.15
C LEU A 168 7.78 -10.58 11.26
N ALA A 169 8.77 -9.70 11.52
CA ALA A 169 10.05 -9.72 10.81
C ALA A 169 10.80 -11.05 11.02
N VAL A 170 10.87 -11.55 12.26
CA VAL A 170 11.49 -12.86 12.57
C VAL A 170 10.77 -14.01 11.86
N VAL A 171 9.43 -14.00 11.88
CA VAL A 171 8.64 -15.00 11.14
C VAL A 171 8.96 -14.95 9.65
N ALA A 172 9.00 -13.75 9.05
CA ALA A 172 9.34 -13.59 7.64
C ALA A 172 10.75 -14.10 7.32
N MET A 173 11.76 -13.88 8.19
CA MET A 173 13.14 -14.35 7.99
C MET A 173 13.21 -15.87 7.76
N VAL A 174 12.39 -16.67 8.45
CA VAL A 174 12.34 -18.13 8.30
C VAL A 174 12.01 -18.54 6.87
N PHE A 175 11.25 -17.72 6.15
CA PHE A 175 10.83 -18.01 4.78
C PHE A 175 11.76 -17.43 3.71
N MET A 176 12.71 -16.56 4.05
CA MET A 176 13.61 -15.91 3.07
C MET A 176 14.46 -16.88 2.25
N PRO A 177 14.90 -18.04 2.72
CA PRO A 177 15.56 -19.02 1.86
C PRO A 177 14.72 -19.50 0.67
N LYS A 178 13.39 -19.37 0.75
CA LYS A 178 12.45 -19.73 -0.32
C LYS A 178 12.19 -18.60 -1.32
N LEU A 179 12.58 -17.36 -1.00
CA LEU A 179 12.45 -16.22 -1.90
C LEU A 179 13.30 -16.45 -3.16
N ALA A 180 12.88 -15.89 -4.31
CA ALA A 180 13.73 -15.85 -5.50
C ALA A 180 15.03 -15.09 -5.21
N THR A 181 16.11 -15.45 -5.88
CA THR A 181 17.41 -14.75 -5.73
C THR A 181 17.49 -13.50 -6.59
N SER A 182 16.64 -13.43 -7.62
CA SER A 182 16.58 -12.32 -8.60
C SER A 182 15.25 -12.34 -9.34
N GLY A 183 14.87 -11.21 -9.98
CA GLY A 183 13.74 -11.15 -10.91
C GLY A 183 14.06 -11.77 -12.29
N HIS A 184 13.06 -11.93 -13.13
CA HIS A 184 13.19 -12.51 -14.49
C HIS A 184 14.22 -11.78 -15.36
N ALA A 185 14.48 -10.50 -15.12
CA ALA A 185 15.36 -9.66 -15.92
C ALA A 185 16.86 -9.98 -15.82
N GLN A 186 17.31 -10.67 -14.75
CA GLN A 186 18.73 -11.05 -14.64
C GLN A 186 19.10 -12.23 -15.54
N ASN A 187 18.11 -12.95 -16.07
CA ASN A 187 18.30 -14.11 -16.96
C ASN A 187 18.01 -13.76 -18.44
N ALA A 188 17.67 -12.53 -18.74
CA ALA A 188 17.45 -12.09 -20.14
C ALA A 188 18.77 -11.61 -20.74
N ASP A 189 19.11 -12.14 -21.91
CA ASP A 189 20.29 -11.73 -22.67
C ASP A 189 20.34 -10.21 -22.91
N PRO A 190 21.49 -9.55 -22.71
CA PRO A 190 21.63 -8.10 -22.88
C PRO A 190 21.26 -7.58 -24.28
N VAL A 191 21.18 -8.45 -25.26
CA VAL A 191 20.93 -8.12 -26.67
C VAL A 191 19.45 -7.79 -26.95
N GLN A 192 18.50 -8.26 -26.14
CA GLN A 192 17.06 -7.98 -26.35
C GLN A 192 16.54 -6.71 -25.70
N SER A 193 17.33 -6.03 -24.86
CA SER A 193 16.93 -4.82 -24.14
C SER A 193 16.82 -3.52 -24.95
N LYS A 194 16.99 -3.57 -26.29
CA LYS A 194 17.05 -2.38 -27.16
C LYS A 194 15.72 -1.95 -27.80
N LYS A 195 14.57 -2.18 -27.17
CA LYS A 195 13.31 -1.58 -27.65
C LYS A 195 12.93 -0.35 -26.81
N THR A 196 13.44 0.81 -27.22
CA THR A 196 13.21 2.14 -26.62
C THR A 196 11.74 2.58 -26.49
N GLY A 197 10.78 1.83 -27.02
CA GLY A 197 9.35 2.14 -26.89
C GLY A 197 8.66 1.51 -25.69
N ILE A 198 9.34 0.67 -24.90
CA ILE A 198 8.77 -0.12 -23.80
C ILE A 198 8.82 0.66 -22.46
N LEU A 199 9.76 1.59 -22.29
CA LEU A 199 9.96 2.36 -21.05
C LEU A 199 8.77 3.23 -20.65
N LEU A 200 8.00 3.72 -21.59
CA LEU A 200 6.91 4.66 -21.32
C LEU A 200 5.71 4.00 -20.62
N LEU A 201 5.41 2.74 -20.91
CA LEU A 201 4.21 2.07 -20.37
C LEU A 201 4.28 1.82 -18.86
N PRO A 202 5.37 1.27 -18.29
CA PRO A 202 5.49 1.15 -16.82
C PRO A 202 5.42 2.50 -16.13
N LEU A 203 6.07 3.54 -16.67
CA LEU A 203 6.04 4.89 -16.11
C LEU A 203 4.63 5.49 -16.14
N LEU A 204 3.87 5.29 -17.20
CA LEU A 204 2.46 5.69 -17.26
C LEU A 204 1.62 4.93 -16.23
N GLY A 205 1.89 3.62 -16.04
CA GLY A 205 1.23 2.83 -14.99
C GLY A 205 1.51 3.37 -13.58
N LEU A 206 2.76 3.71 -13.28
CA LEU A 206 3.16 4.34 -12.01
C LEU A 206 2.51 5.72 -11.83
N PHE A 207 2.43 6.52 -12.89
CA PHE A 207 1.79 7.82 -12.86
C PHE A 207 0.27 7.69 -12.60
N ILE A 208 -0.41 6.75 -13.25
CA ILE A 208 -1.82 6.43 -12.98
C ILE A 208 -1.99 6.01 -11.51
N MET A 209 -1.08 5.20 -10.97
CA MET A 209 -1.09 4.78 -9.58
C MET A 209 -0.97 5.98 -8.63
N ILE A 210 -0.08 6.94 -8.91
CA ILE A 210 0.06 8.18 -8.12
C ILE A 210 -1.27 8.96 -8.12
N ILE A 211 -1.83 9.23 -9.30
CA ILE A 211 -3.07 10.00 -9.43
C ILE A 211 -4.23 9.30 -8.71
N TRP A 212 -4.34 7.99 -8.86
CA TRP A 212 -5.36 7.20 -8.18
C TRP A 212 -5.23 7.30 -6.65
N GLN A 213 -4.03 7.15 -6.13
CA GLN A 213 -3.78 7.23 -4.69
C GLN A 213 -3.93 8.65 -4.12
N MET A 214 -3.75 9.70 -4.94
CA MET A 214 -4.08 11.08 -4.56
C MET A 214 -5.58 11.26 -4.27
N GLY A 215 -6.45 10.46 -4.88
CA GLY A 215 -7.88 10.48 -4.60
C GLY A 215 -8.27 9.55 -3.45
N VAL A 216 -7.79 8.30 -3.51
CA VAL A 216 -8.22 7.22 -2.61
C VAL A 216 -7.72 7.42 -1.18
N GLY A 217 -6.43 7.72 -1.01
CA GLY A 217 -5.81 7.83 0.30
C GLY A 217 -6.40 8.94 1.16
N PRO A 218 -6.44 10.19 0.67
CA PRO A 218 -7.06 11.29 1.42
C PRO A 218 -8.54 11.08 1.71
N PHE A 219 -9.31 10.51 0.77
CA PHE A 219 -10.71 10.22 1.02
C PHE A 219 -10.87 9.23 2.19
N PHE A 220 -10.12 8.14 2.18
CA PHE A 220 -10.13 7.16 3.27
C PHE A 220 -9.77 7.79 4.61
N ASN A 221 -8.73 8.62 4.65
CA ASN A 221 -8.28 9.28 5.87
C ASN A 221 -9.28 10.32 6.40
N ASN A 222 -10.18 10.82 5.53
CA ASN A 222 -11.25 11.75 5.92
C ASN A 222 -12.56 11.05 6.31
N LEU A 223 -12.65 9.72 6.31
CA LEU A 223 -13.87 9.02 6.73
C LEU A 223 -14.25 9.31 8.20
N VAL A 224 -13.27 9.42 9.11
CA VAL A 224 -13.53 9.79 10.50
C VAL A 224 -14.08 11.23 10.61
N PRO A 225 -13.43 12.26 10.05
CA PRO A 225 -14.02 13.61 9.95
C PRO A 225 -15.42 13.64 9.32
N TYR A 226 -15.68 12.80 8.31
CA TYR A 226 -17.04 12.66 7.75
C TYR A 226 -18.03 12.13 8.75
N GLY A 227 -17.72 11.04 9.43
CA GLY A 227 -18.57 10.48 10.46
C GLY A 227 -18.93 11.51 11.53
N ILE A 228 -17.93 12.28 11.99
CA ILE A 228 -18.11 13.36 12.96
C ILE A 228 -19.03 14.47 12.38
N SER A 229 -18.84 14.84 11.12
CA SER A 229 -19.62 15.93 10.47
C SER A 229 -21.11 15.61 10.28
N ILE A 230 -21.46 14.33 10.32
CA ILE A 230 -22.84 13.83 10.27
C ILE A 230 -23.34 13.34 11.64
N GLU A 231 -22.67 13.81 12.71
CA GLU A 231 -23.04 13.56 14.12
C GLU A 231 -23.09 12.08 14.54
N LEU A 232 -22.27 11.22 13.92
CA LEU A 232 -22.11 9.83 14.38
C LEU A 232 -21.24 9.76 15.64
N ASP A 233 -21.61 8.86 16.55
CA ASP A 233 -20.80 8.59 17.70
C ASP A 233 -19.44 7.99 17.31
N PRO A 234 -18.33 8.32 18.02
CA PRO A 234 -17.00 7.78 17.74
C PRO A 234 -16.96 6.24 17.74
N SER A 235 -17.74 5.57 18.59
CA SER A 235 -17.88 4.11 18.63
C SER A 235 -18.50 3.53 17.35
N ASP A 236 -19.50 4.25 16.79
CA ASP A 236 -20.19 3.87 15.56
C ASP A 236 -19.28 4.06 14.34
N ILE A 237 -18.51 5.14 14.30
CA ILE A 237 -17.49 5.37 13.28
C ILE A 237 -16.44 4.26 13.35
N GLY A 238 -15.93 3.94 14.53
CA GLY A 238 -14.97 2.87 14.75
C GLY A 238 -15.49 1.51 14.26
N THR A 239 -16.75 1.19 14.59
CA THR A 239 -17.41 -0.04 14.13
C THR A 239 -17.56 -0.09 12.61
N ALA A 240 -17.99 1.00 12.00
CA ALA A 240 -18.12 1.10 10.54
C ALA A 240 -16.77 0.89 9.83
N LEU A 241 -15.68 1.50 10.33
CA LEU A 241 -14.34 1.36 9.76
C LEU A 241 -13.77 -0.05 9.98
N PHE A 242 -14.04 -0.67 11.13
CA PHE A 242 -13.68 -2.06 11.37
C PHE A 242 -14.37 -3.01 10.39
N LEU A 243 -15.69 -2.86 10.23
CA LEU A 243 -16.48 -3.65 9.28
C LEU A 243 -16.00 -3.41 7.84
N SER A 244 -15.75 -2.16 7.46
CA SER A 244 -15.30 -1.83 6.11
C SER A 244 -13.93 -2.44 5.81
N THR A 245 -12.99 -2.39 6.75
CA THR A 245 -11.67 -2.99 6.58
C THR A 245 -11.75 -4.52 6.50
N GLY A 246 -12.47 -5.14 7.44
CA GLY A 246 -12.60 -6.60 7.47
C GLY A 246 -13.30 -7.17 6.24
N LEU A 247 -14.44 -6.59 5.83
CA LEU A 247 -15.20 -7.04 4.67
C LEU A 247 -14.52 -6.70 3.34
N SER A 248 -13.66 -5.70 3.31
CA SER A 248 -12.92 -5.33 2.10
C SER A 248 -12.00 -6.43 1.55
N ILE A 249 -11.72 -7.48 2.34
CA ILE A 249 -10.96 -8.66 1.90
C ILE A 249 -11.61 -9.37 0.69
N ILE A 250 -12.92 -9.21 0.53
CA ILE A 250 -13.66 -9.71 -0.63
C ILE A 250 -13.08 -9.12 -1.93
N GLY A 251 -12.65 -7.85 -1.90
CA GLY A 251 -12.06 -7.16 -3.05
C GLY A 251 -10.85 -7.89 -3.64
N PRO A 252 -9.73 -8.01 -2.92
CA PRO A 252 -8.52 -8.62 -3.45
C PRO A 252 -8.67 -10.12 -3.71
N LEU A 253 -9.51 -10.84 -2.96
CA LEU A 253 -9.82 -12.24 -3.24
C LEU A 253 -10.60 -12.38 -4.54
N SER A 254 -11.59 -11.52 -4.80
CA SER A 254 -12.33 -11.47 -6.06
C SER A 254 -11.39 -11.11 -7.22
N ALA A 255 -10.48 -10.15 -7.03
CA ALA A 255 -9.46 -9.82 -8.03
C ALA A 255 -8.58 -11.03 -8.36
N SER A 256 -8.11 -11.76 -7.34
CA SER A 256 -7.35 -13.00 -7.53
C SER A 256 -8.13 -14.08 -8.29
N ALA A 257 -9.42 -14.25 -7.98
CA ALA A 257 -10.27 -15.25 -8.62
C ALA A 257 -10.58 -14.92 -10.08
N LEU A 258 -10.66 -13.63 -10.42
CA LEU A 258 -10.94 -13.12 -11.77
C LEU A 258 -9.67 -12.93 -12.60
N ALA A 259 -8.50 -12.86 -11.98
CA ALA A 259 -7.23 -12.72 -12.68
C ALA A 259 -7.07 -13.81 -13.75
N ASN A 260 -6.67 -13.40 -14.94
CA ASN A 260 -6.50 -14.27 -16.13
C ASN A 260 -7.79 -14.89 -16.70
N LYS A 261 -8.97 -14.67 -16.09
CA LYS A 261 -10.26 -15.16 -16.62
C LYS A 261 -10.99 -14.11 -17.44
N ILE A 262 -10.76 -12.85 -17.13
CA ILE A 262 -11.37 -11.70 -17.81
C ILE A 262 -10.31 -10.68 -18.19
N ASN A 263 -10.63 -9.85 -19.19
CA ASN A 263 -9.77 -8.72 -19.53
C ASN A 263 -9.69 -7.75 -18.34
N ARG A 264 -8.48 -7.53 -17.79
CA ARG A 264 -8.23 -6.68 -16.61
C ARG A 264 -8.79 -5.27 -16.73
N ASN A 265 -8.94 -4.76 -17.95
CA ASN A 265 -9.42 -3.39 -18.18
C ASN A 265 -10.85 -3.17 -17.68
N ILE A 266 -11.70 -4.19 -17.85
CA ILE A 266 -13.13 -4.11 -17.47
C ILE A 266 -13.28 -3.98 -15.94
N PRO A 267 -12.75 -4.91 -15.12
CA PRO A 267 -12.89 -4.82 -13.67
C PRO A 267 -12.26 -3.57 -13.07
N VAL A 268 -11.12 -3.11 -13.61
CA VAL A 268 -10.49 -1.88 -13.14
C VAL A 268 -11.40 -0.67 -13.41
N CYS A 269 -11.89 -0.51 -14.63
CA CYS A 269 -12.81 0.61 -14.96
C CYS A 269 -14.06 0.58 -14.08
N ILE A 270 -14.66 -0.58 -13.86
CA ILE A 270 -15.84 -0.72 -12.99
C ILE A 270 -15.48 -0.30 -11.56
N ALA A 271 -14.41 -0.82 -10.99
CA ALA A 271 -14.04 -0.55 -9.61
C ALA A 271 -13.67 0.92 -9.38
N LEU A 272 -12.92 1.53 -10.29
CA LEU A 272 -12.59 2.97 -10.21
C LEU A 272 -13.86 3.84 -10.36
N THR A 273 -14.78 3.46 -11.24
CA THR A 273 -16.07 4.16 -11.38
C THR A 273 -16.92 4.02 -10.12
N VAL A 274 -16.95 2.83 -9.50
CA VAL A 274 -17.64 2.61 -8.22
C VAL A 274 -17.04 3.50 -7.13
N GLN A 275 -15.71 3.59 -7.02
CA GLN A 275 -15.06 4.49 -6.07
C GLN A 275 -15.45 5.95 -6.30
N LEU A 276 -15.43 6.41 -7.55
CA LEU A 276 -15.85 7.76 -7.94
C LEU A 276 -17.28 8.06 -7.48
N LEU A 277 -18.22 7.16 -7.80
CA LEU A 277 -19.63 7.32 -7.45
C LEU A 277 -19.86 7.32 -5.93
N ILE A 278 -19.11 6.47 -5.20
CA ILE A 278 -19.20 6.42 -3.74
C ILE A 278 -18.69 7.73 -3.14
N ILE A 279 -17.54 8.25 -3.57
CA ILE A 279 -17.03 9.55 -3.08
C ILE A 279 -18.05 10.66 -3.30
N LEU A 280 -18.64 10.74 -4.50
CA LEU A 280 -19.66 11.73 -4.83
C LEU A 280 -20.95 11.54 -4.04
N SER A 281 -21.23 10.34 -3.54
CA SER A 281 -22.42 10.05 -2.72
C SER A 281 -22.28 10.49 -1.25
N PHE A 282 -21.07 10.89 -0.81
CA PHE A 282 -20.85 11.41 0.55
C PHE A 282 -21.30 12.88 0.65
N GLN A 283 -22.59 13.11 0.45
CA GLN A 283 -23.24 14.43 0.53
C GLN A 283 -24.61 14.29 1.17
N GLY A 284 -25.06 15.35 1.84
CA GLY A 284 -26.37 15.38 2.50
C GLY A 284 -26.42 14.53 3.79
N GLU A 285 -27.62 14.23 4.21
CA GLU A 285 -27.86 13.39 5.40
C GLU A 285 -27.51 11.94 5.12
N ILE A 286 -26.61 11.37 5.92
CA ILE A 286 -26.15 9.99 5.79
C ILE A 286 -26.36 9.31 7.14
N THR A 287 -27.17 8.25 7.15
CA THR A 287 -27.34 7.42 8.34
C THR A 287 -26.09 6.58 8.61
N TRP A 288 -25.92 6.07 9.84
CA TRP A 288 -24.82 5.15 10.19
C TRP A 288 -24.73 3.95 9.24
N ILE A 289 -25.85 3.34 8.89
CA ILE A 289 -25.89 2.22 7.94
C ILE A 289 -25.41 2.68 6.56
N GLY A 290 -25.88 3.84 6.10
CA GLY A 290 -25.49 4.43 4.83
C GLY A 290 -23.99 4.75 4.76
N PHE A 291 -23.42 5.28 5.87
CA PHE A 291 -21.98 5.53 6.01
C PHE A 291 -21.19 4.21 5.96
N THR A 292 -21.62 3.22 6.73
CA THR A 292 -20.95 1.90 6.82
C THR A 292 -20.93 1.19 5.46
N ILE A 293 -22.06 1.15 4.75
CA ILE A 293 -22.16 0.53 3.43
C ILE A 293 -21.23 1.23 2.43
N ARG A 294 -21.21 2.56 2.40
CA ARG A 294 -20.32 3.33 1.52
C ARG A 294 -18.86 3.07 1.82
N ALA A 295 -18.47 3.02 3.10
CA ALA A 295 -17.10 2.71 3.53
C ALA A 295 -16.69 1.29 3.10
N ILE A 296 -17.57 0.29 3.28
CA ILE A 296 -17.33 -1.10 2.85
C ILE A 296 -17.12 -1.17 1.33
N LEU A 297 -18.03 -0.59 0.55
CA LEU A 297 -17.97 -0.61 -0.90
C LEU A 297 -16.74 0.11 -1.43
N PHE A 298 -16.39 1.26 -0.84
CA PHE A 298 -15.20 2.03 -1.21
C PHE A 298 -13.92 1.23 -0.98
N GLN A 299 -13.72 0.68 0.21
CA GLN A 299 -12.53 -0.11 0.53
C GLN A 299 -12.47 -1.42 -0.27
N THR A 300 -13.61 -2.06 -0.49
CA THR A 300 -13.69 -3.25 -1.33
C THR A 300 -13.26 -2.95 -2.76
N ALA A 301 -13.77 -1.86 -3.35
CA ALA A 301 -13.38 -1.42 -4.69
C ALA A 301 -11.91 -0.98 -4.75
N TRP A 302 -11.38 -0.33 -3.70
CA TRP A 302 -9.97 0.02 -3.58
C TRP A 302 -9.08 -1.23 -3.60
N ASN A 303 -9.35 -2.16 -2.70
CA ASN A 303 -8.58 -3.40 -2.57
C ASN A 303 -8.76 -4.35 -3.77
N PHE A 304 -9.85 -4.22 -4.53
CA PHE A 304 -10.08 -4.93 -5.78
C PHE A 304 -9.29 -4.34 -6.95
N SER A 305 -9.16 -3.01 -7.03
CA SER A 305 -8.45 -2.34 -8.14
C SER A 305 -6.93 -2.51 -8.05
N GLY A 306 -6.40 -2.51 -6.82
CA GLY A 306 -4.96 -2.54 -6.54
C GLY A 306 -4.21 -3.66 -7.26
N PRO A 307 -4.63 -4.93 -7.12
CA PRO A 307 -3.97 -6.07 -7.77
C PRO A 307 -3.84 -5.92 -9.29
N PHE A 308 -4.88 -5.44 -9.95
CA PHE A 308 -4.88 -5.27 -11.40
C PHE A 308 -4.00 -4.11 -11.86
N LEU A 309 -3.99 -2.98 -11.12
CA LEU A 309 -3.11 -1.85 -11.43
C LEU A 309 -1.64 -2.21 -11.22
N MET A 310 -1.31 -2.88 -10.11
CA MET A 310 0.04 -3.37 -9.85
C MET A 310 0.45 -4.43 -10.88
N GLY A 311 -0.43 -5.37 -11.20
CA GLY A 311 -0.19 -6.40 -12.20
C GLY A 311 -0.05 -5.83 -13.62
N MET A 312 -0.74 -4.72 -13.94
CA MET A 312 -0.54 -4.00 -15.20
C MET A 312 0.89 -3.46 -15.29
N ILE A 313 1.40 -2.81 -14.24
CA ILE A 313 2.77 -2.30 -14.19
C ILE A 313 3.75 -3.47 -14.33
N ALA A 314 3.58 -4.51 -13.53
CA ALA A 314 4.46 -5.68 -13.53
C ALA A 314 4.46 -6.42 -14.89
N SER A 315 3.33 -6.49 -15.58
CA SER A 315 3.22 -7.21 -16.87
C SER A 315 3.96 -6.52 -18.04
N VAL A 316 4.32 -5.25 -17.90
CA VAL A 316 5.07 -4.48 -18.89
C VAL A 316 6.48 -4.10 -18.40
N ASP A 317 6.85 -4.56 -17.20
CA ASP A 317 8.14 -4.33 -16.56
C ASP A 317 9.04 -5.56 -16.72
N GLU A 318 9.69 -5.68 -17.87
CA GLU A 318 10.66 -6.77 -18.12
C GLU A 318 11.88 -6.70 -17.20
N SER A 319 12.15 -5.53 -16.60
CA SER A 319 13.36 -5.28 -15.81
C SER A 319 13.20 -5.46 -14.30
N GLY A 320 11.96 -5.53 -13.78
CA GLY A 320 11.64 -5.47 -12.35
C GLY A 320 11.90 -4.10 -11.70
N ARG A 321 12.50 -3.15 -12.44
CA ARG A 321 12.87 -1.82 -11.94
C ARG A 321 11.69 -0.90 -11.67
N TYR A 322 10.59 -1.10 -12.37
CA TYR A 322 9.39 -0.29 -12.23
C TYR A 322 8.45 -0.85 -11.17
N SER A 323 8.39 -2.17 -11.04
CA SER A 323 7.58 -2.83 -10.01
C SER A 323 8.03 -2.48 -8.59
N VAL A 324 9.35 -2.28 -8.38
CA VAL A 324 9.88 -1.83 -7.09
C VAL A 324 9.47 -0.39 -6.73
N LEU A 325 9.06 0.42 -7.72
CA LEU A 325 8.58 1.78 -7.52
C LEU A 325 7.08 1.85 -7.16
N ILE A 326 6.36 0.74 -7.24
CA ILE A 326 4.92 0.70 -6.91
C ILE A 326 4.66 1.26 -5.49
N PRO A 327 5.35 0.83 -4.42
CA PRO A 327 5.16 1.40 -3.08
C PRO A 327 5.43 2.91 -3.01
N ALA A 328 6.46 3.40 -3.70
CA ALA A 328 6.74 4.84 -3.75
C ALA A 328 5.60 5.60 -4.44
N SER A 329 5.03 5.04 -5.51
CA SER A 329 3.89 5.64 -6.20
C SER A 329 2.62 5.64 -5.35
N GLN A 330 2.38 4.57 -4.58
CA GLN A 330 1.24 4.49 -3.65
C GLN A 330 1.38 5.51 -2.52
N LEU A 331 2.47 5.44 -1.75
CA LEU A 331 2.70 6.33 -0.61
C LEU A 331 2.88 7.79 -1.05
N GLY A 332 3.61 8.00 -2.14
CA GLY A 332 3.82 9.33 -2.72
C GLY A 332 2.51 9.94 -3.23
N GLY A 333 1.64 9.17 -3.86
CA GLY A 333 0.31 9.61 -4.28
C GLY A 333 -0.55 10.05 -3.09
N ILE A 334 -0.61 9.24 -2.02
CA ILE A 334 -1.32 9.60 -0.78
C ILE A 334 -0.77 10.91 -0.20
N ALA A 335 0.55 11.02 -0.06
CA ALA A 335 1.20 12.21 0.49
C ALA A 335 0.95 13.46 -0.36
N LEU A 336 1.06 13.35 -1.68
CA LEU A 336 0.76 14.44 -2.62
C LEU A 336 -0.71 14.87 -2.53
N GLY A 337 -1.64 13.90 -2.45
CA GLY A 337 -3.06 14.18 -2.29
C GLY A 337 -3.35 14.98 -1.03
N HIS A 338 -2.77 14.60 0.12
CA HIS A 338 -2.90 15.38 1.36
C HIS A 338 -2.27 16.77 1.25
N ALA A 339 -1.10 16.90 0.62
CA ALA A 339 -0.45 18.19 0.44
C ALA A 339 -1.29 19.16 -0.42
N VAL A 340 -1.89 18.64 -1.49
CA VAL A 340 -2.81 19.43 -2.34
C VAL A 340 -4.05 19.84 -1.57
N ILE A 341 -4.68 18.92 -0.83
CA ILE A 341 -5.85 19.24 0.00
C ILE A 341 -5.49 20.31 1.04
N ALA A 342 -4.37 20.15 1.74
CA ALA A 342 -3.92 21.13 2.74
C ALA A 342 -3.69 22.53 2.14
N SER A 343 -3.30 22.62 0.88
CA SER A 343 -3.10 23.90 0.19
C SER A 343 -4.39 24.54 -0.36
N LEU A 344 -5.37 23.70 -0.73
CA LEU A 344 -6.60 24.16 -1.38
C LEU A 344 -7.77 24.32 -0.42
N VAL A 345 -7.80 23.53 0.64
CA VAL A 345 -8.94 23.46 1.57
C VAL A 345 -8.65 24.31 2.80
N GLN A 346 -9.31 25.46 2.92
CA GLN A 346 -9.30 26.24 4.15
C GLN A 346 -10.41 25.73 5.09
N GLY A 347 -10.04 25.42 6.33
CA GLY A 347 -10.96 24.86 7.33
C GLY A 347 -11.39 23.42 7.02
N ASN A 348 -12.52 22.97 7.59
CA ASN A 348 -13.03 21.60 7.46
C ASN A 348 -14.00 21.43 6.28
N ASN A 349 -13.66 21.92 5.09
CA ASN A 349 -14.53 21.81 3.92
C ASN A 349 -14.43 20.42 3.27
N LEU A 350 -15.11 19.43 3.85
CA LEU A 350 -15.12 18.05 3.36
C LEU A 350 -15.70 17.88 1.96
N VAL A 351 -16.59 18.80 1.53
CA VAL A 351 -17.17 18.79 0.18
C VAL A 351 -16.09 19.04 -0.87
N LEU A 352 -15.21 20.02 -0.62
CA LEU A 352 -14.09 20.32 -1.53
C LEU A 352 -13.06 19.18 -1.55
N VAL A 353 -12.80 18.54 -0.39
CA VAL A 353 -11.98 17.31 -0.31
C VAL A 353 -12.55 16.22 -1.21
N ASN A 354 -13.87 16.00 -1.18
CA ASN A 354 -14.53 15.02 -2.02
C ASN A 354 -14.40 15.31 -3.50
N TYR A 355 -14.62 16.55 -3.91
CA TYR A 355 -14.48 16.93 -5.32
C TYR A 355 -13.05 16.76 -5.82
N PHE A 356 -12.06 17.09 -4.99
CA PHE A 356 -10.65 16.82 -5.32
C PHE A 356 -10.40 15.31 -5.49
N CYS A 357 -10.81 14.50 -4.52
CA CYS A 357 -10.64 13.05 -4.55
C CYS A 357 -11.36 12.41 -5.75
N ALA A 358 -12.60 12.83 -6.01
CA ALA A 358 -13.37 12.39 -7.17
C ALA A 358 -12.69 12.77 -8.49
N GLY A 359 -12.18 14.01 -8.59
CA GLY A 359 -11.45 14.50 -9.76
C GLY A 359 -10.17 13.69 -10.02
N ALA A 360 -9.41 13.34 -8.98
CA ALA A 360 -8.22 12.51 -9.09
C ALA A 360 -8.58 11.08 -9.58
N ILE A 361 -9.64 10.47 -9.03
CA ILE A 361 -10.08 9.15 -9.51
C ILE A 361 -10.61 9.23 -10.94
N PHE A 362 -11.40 10.24 -11.28
CA PHE A 362 -11.87 10.45 -12.66
C PHE A 362 -10.69 10.56 -13.64
N LEU A 363 -9.67 11.34 -13.30
CA LEU A 363 -8.47 11.48 -14.11
C LEU A 363 -7.73 10.14 -14.23
N SER A 364 -7.65 9.35 -13.17
CA SER A 364 -7.01 8.03 -13.23
C SER A 364 -7.78 7.04 -14.12
N VAL A 365 -9.12 7.07 -14.10
CA VAL A 365 -9.97 6.28 -15.04
C VAL A 365 -9.68 6.67 -16.48
N PHE A 366 -9.69 7.98 -16.76
CA PHE A 366 -9.44 8.49 -18.10
C PHE A 366 -8.06 8.08 -18.63
N LEU A 367 -7.02 8.29 -17.84
CA LEU A 367 -5.64 7.89 -18.20
C LEU A 367 -5.51 6.38 -18.38
N PHE A 368 -6.16 5.60 -17.49
CA PHE A 368 -6.15 4.14 -17.59
C PHE A 368 -6.76 3.66 -18.90
N ILE A 369 -7.93 4.19 -19.30
CA ILE A 369 -8.60 3.83 -20.56
C ILE A 369 -7.71 4.18 -21.78
N MET A 370 -7.05 5.35 -21.75
CA MET A 370 -6.14 5.75 -22.84
C MET A 370 -4.95 4.79 -22.96
N VAL A 371 -4.35 4.37 -21.84
CA VAL A 371 -3.19 3.45 -21.84
C VAL A 371 -3.64 2.04 -22.22
N ALA A 372 -4.74 1.56 -21.68
CA ALA A 372 -5.29 0.25 -22.00
C ALA A 372 -5.63 0.10 -23.50
N GLY A 373 -6.20 1.14 -24.10
CA GLY A 373 -6.48 1.17 -25.54
C GLY A 373 -5.22 1.06 -26.41
N LYS A 374 -4.13 1.73 -26.02
CA LYS A 374 -2.84 1.62 -26.73
C LYS A 374 -2.22 0.23 -26.59
N MET A 375 -2.32 -0.38 -25.41
CA MET A 375 -1.80 -1.74 -25.18
C MET A 375 -2.55 -2.81 -25.99
N SER A 376 -3.86 -2.65 -26.15
CA SER A 376 -4.70 -3.58 -26.93
C SER A 376 -4.39 -3.52 -28.43
N ARG A 377 -4.24 -2.33 -29.00
CA ARG A 377 -3.88 -2.13 -30.42
C ARG A 377 -2.53 -2.77 -30.77
N ARG A 378 -1.55 -2.64 -29.88
CA ARG A 378 -0.20 -3.19 -30.10
C ARG A 378 -0.16 -4.72 -30.08
N LYS A 379 -1.02 -5.38 -29.29
CA LYS A 379 -1.15 -6.84 -29.32
C LYS A 379 -1.72 -7.35 -30.66
N GLN A 380 -2.55 -6.54 -31.33
CA GLN A 380 -3.12 -6.87 -32.63
C GLN A 380 -2.14 -6.61 -33.80
N GLU A 381 -1.15 -5.72 -33.62
CA GLU A 381 -0.13 -5.42 -34.64
C GLU A 381 1.05 -6.40 -34.63
N VAL A 382 1.23 -7.18 -33.55
CA VAL A 382 2.37 -8.11 -33.36
C VAL A 382 1.93 -9.59 -33.47
N GLY A 383 0.63 -9.89 -33.47
CA GLY A 383 0.06 -11.23 -33.69
C GLY A 383 -0.56 -11.35 -35.05
#